data_863f79e0dbef62de098722304a0565b7
#
_entry.id   863f79e0dbef62de098722304a0565b7
#
_cell.length_a   1.000
_cell.length_b   1.000
_cell.length_c   1.000
_cell.angle_alpha   90.00
_cell.angle_beta   90.00
_cell.angle_gamma   90.00
#
_symmetry.space_group_name_H-M   'P 1'
#
loop_
_entity.id
_entity.type
_entity.pdbx_description
1 polymer ?
#
loop_
_entity_poly.entity_id
_entity_poly.type
_entity_poly.pdbx_seq_one_letter_code
_entity_poly.pdbx_strand_id
1 'polypeptide(L)'
;MCGIVEAREIDETINRLPNSGASYTFHGRDIYAYTGARLASGVISFEQVGPEIPVEEIVELPVVESTKENDIVTGTIDVLDVRFGSLWTNIGRELFVSLGISYGDRVEVSIKNDTREVYRNIMIYAKSFADVHVGETLVYVNSLDNLAVAINQGSFSKAYNIQTGTNWIISIRKAPRVVYE
;
A
#
# COMPACT_ATOMS: atom_id res chain seq x y z
N MET A 1 -1.63 -15.00 -5.35
CA MET A 1 -1.77 -15.13 -3.87
C MET A 1 -1.78 -16.60 -3.48
N CYS A 2 -1.16 -16.97 -2.35
CA CYS A 2 -1.37 -18.30 -1.77
C CYS A 2 -2.77 -18.29 -1.13
N GLY A 3 -3.58 -19.34 -1.39
CA GLY A 3 -4.89 -19.49 -0.75
C GLY A 3 -4.76 -19.75 0.75
N ILE A 4 -5.85 -19.58 1.49
CA ILE A 4 -5.96 -19.94 2.91
C ILE A 4 -6.12 -21.46 3.00
N VAL A 5 -5.25 -22.13 3.76
CA VAL A 5 -5.31 -23.57 3.96
C VAL A 5 -6.11 -23.92 5.21
N GLU A 6 -5.91 -23.16 6.29
CA GLU A 6 -6.56 -23.35 7.58
C GLU A 6 -6.57 -22.02 8.33
N ALA A 7 -7.59 -21.75 9.12
CA ALA A 7 -7.73 -20.59 9.98
C ALA A 7 -8.20 -20.99 11.38
N ARG A 8 -7.71 -20.29 12.41
CA ARG A 8 -8.09 -20.52 13.81
C ARG A 8 -8.30 -19.20 14.52
N GLU A 9 -9.32 -19.13 15.35
CA GLU A 9 -9.51 -18.05 16.29
C GLU A 9 -8.53 -18.21 17.46
N ILE A 10 -7.88 -17.11 17.85
CA ILE A 10 -6.97 -17.18 19.01
C ILE A 10 -7.81 -17.31 20.28
N ASP A 11 -7.66 -18.44 21.00
CA ASP A 11 -8.24 -18.61 22.32
C ASP A 11 -7.45 -17.76 23.34
N GLU A 12 -8.02 -16.62 23.71
CA GLU A 12 -7.41 -15.71 24.65
C GLU A 12 -7.25 -16.26 26.07
N THR A 13 -7.98 -17.30 26.42
CA THR A 13 -7.89 -17.90 27.77
C THR A 13 -6.56 -18.60 27.98
N ILE A 14 -5.94 -19.09 26.91
CA ILE A 14 -4.68 -19.84 26.94
C ILE A 14 -3.54 -19.12 26.21
N ASN A 15 -3.86 -18.18 25.32
CA ASN A 15 -2.90 -17.49 24.47
C ASN A 15 -2.79 -15.98 24.75
N ARG A 16 -3.12 -15.53 25.94
CA ARG A 16 -2.87 -14.17 26.42
C ARG A 16 -1.59 -14.12 27.25
N LEU A 17 -0.78 -13.07 27.06
CA LEU A 17 0.40 -12.80 27.87
C LEU A 17 0.03 -12.78 29.37
N PRO A 18 0.72 -13.55 30.22
CA PRO A 18 0.44 -13.57 31.65
C PRO A 18 0.46 -12.17 32.28
N ASN A 19 -0.48 -11.93 33.19
CA ASN A 19 -0.63 -10.66 33.92
C ASN A 19 -0.99 -9.43 33.05
N SER A 20 -1.42 -9.61 31.82
CA SER A 20 -1.82 -8.49 30.92
C SER A 20 -3.32 -8.16 30.98
N GLY A 21 -4.13 -8.93 31.73
CA GLY A 21 -5.60 -8.78 31.77
C GLY A 21 -6.10 -7.48 32.40
N ALA A 22 -5.26 -6.74 33.12
CA ALA A 22 -5.65 -5.45 33.72
C ALA A 22 -5.81 -4.31 32.69
N SER A 23 -5.25 -4.47 31.48
CA SER A 23 -5.37 -3.50 30.39
C SER A 23 -5.81 -4.21 29.11
N TYR A 24 -7.07 -4.01 28.73
CA TYR A 24 -7.74 -4.80 27.69
C TYR A 24 -7.59 -4.20 26.27
N THR A 25 -6.82 -3.15 26.08
CA THR A 25 -6.73 -2.41 24.80
C THR A 25 -5.50 -2.76 23.96
N PHE A 26 -4.58 -3.59 24.47
CA PHE A 26 -3.31 -3.90 23.80
C PHE A 26 -3.28 -5.31 23.19
N HIS A 27 -4.33 -5.68 22.44
CA HIS A 27 -4.44 -7.02 21.82
C HIS A 27 -3.24 -7.36 20.93
N GLY A 28 -2.71 -6.40 20.19
CA GLY A 28 -1.52 -6.60 19.37
C GLY A 28 -0.31 -7.10 20.14
N ARG A 29 -0.07 -6.52 21.34
CA ARG A 29 1.03 -6.93 22.23
C ARG A 29 0.72 -8.21 22.99
N ASP A 30 -0.47 -8.24 23.62
CA ASP A 30 -0.76 -9.21 24.67
C ASP A 30 -1.32 -10.53 24.12
N ILE A 31 -1.90 -10.50 22.91
CA ILE A 31 -2.52 -11.67 22.28
C ILE A 31 -1.77 -12.01 21.00
N TYR A 32 -1.76 -11.13 20.00
CA TYR A 32 -1.25 -11.48 18.66
C TYR A 32 0.25 -11.73 18.64
N ALA A 33 1.05 -10.81 19.20
CA ALA A 33 2.50 -10.97 19.24
C ALA A 33 2.90 -12.13 20.17
N TYR A 34 2.22 -12.30 21.31
CA TYR A 34 2.49 -13.38 22.23
C TYR A 34 2.19 -14.76 21.63
N THR A 35 1.02 -14.92 20.98
CA THR A 35 0.65 -16.15 20.28
C THR A 35 1.61 -16.45 19.13
N GLY A 36 1.94 -15.43 18.32
CA GLY A 36 2.87 -15.58 17.21
C GLY A 36 4.27 -15.99 17.66
N ALA A 37 4.77 -15.43 18.76
CA ALA A 37 6.07 -15.81 19.31
C ALA A 37 6.08 -17.27 19.82
N ARG A 38 5.00 -17.73 20.45
CA ARG A 38 4.86 -19.12 20.92
C ARG A 38 4.80 -20.12 19.77
N LEU A 39 4.08 -19.77 18.69
CA LEU A 39 4.06 -20.56 17.45
C LEU A 39 5.46 -20.62 16.82
N ALA A 40 6.11 -19.48 16.63
CA ALA A 40 7.41 -19.41 15.99
C ALA A 40 8.52 -20.16 16.77
N SER A 41 8.40 -20.20 18.10
CA SER A 41 9.33 -20.93 18.96
C SER A 41 8.98 -22.41 19.16
N GLY A 42 7.86 -22.89 18.60
CA GLY A 42 7.40 -24.27 18.77
C GLY A 42 6.85 -24.59 20.16
N VAL A 43 6.56 -23.57 20.99
CA VAL A 43 5.96 -23.76 22.33
C VAL A 43 4.51 -24.24 22.24
N ILE A 44 3.81 -23.83 21.17
CA ILE A 44 2.47 -24.32 20.82
C ILE A 44 2.46 -24.77 19.37
N SER A 45 1.60 -25.76 19.07
CA SER A 45 1.25 -26.10 17.68
C SER A 45 0.16 -25.16 17.15
N PHE A 46 -0.12 -25.23 15.84
CA PHE A 46 -1.17 -24.41 15.23
C PHE A 46 -2.56 -24.77 15.79
N GLU A 47 -2.81 -26.06 16.06
CA GLU A 47 -4.07 -26.52 16.66
C GLU A 47 -4.31 -25.97 18.07
N GLN A 48 -3.23 -25.63 18.79
CA GLN A 48 -3.28 -25.06 20.14
C GLN A 48 -3.51 -23.53 20.14
N VAL A 49 -3.61 -22.91 18.97
CA VAL A 49 -4.00 -21.50 18.87
C VAL A 49 -5.44 -21.31 19.34
N GLY A 50 -6.33 -22.22 18.98
CA GLY A 50 -7.73 -22.20 19.37
C GLY A 50 -8.65 -22.92 18.36
N PRO A 51 -9.95 -22.69 18.42
CA PRO A 51 -10.92 -23.37 17.56
C PRO A 51 -10.69 -23.02 16.08
N GLU A 52 -10.98 -23.99 15.23
CA GLU A 52 -10.94 -23.81 13.78
C GLU A 52 -12.07 -22.89 13.31
N ILE A 53 -11.74 -22.01 12.37
CA ILE A 53 -12.70 -21.18 11.66
C ILE A 53 -12.83 -21.75 10.24
N PRO A 54 -14.05 -22.05 9.76
CA PRO A 54 -14.25 -22.44 8.36
C PRO A 54 -13.65 -21.42 7.41
N VAL A 55 -12.84 -21.87 6.45
CA VAL A 55 -12.10 -20.97 5.53
C VAL A 55 -13.07 -20.10 4.74
N GLU A 56 -14.26 -20.59 4.43
CA GLU A 56 -15.32 -19.87 3.75
C GLU A 56 -15.95 -18.72 4.55
N GLU A 57 -15.73 -18.69 5.88
CA GLU A 57 -16.17 -17.58 6.74
C GLU A 57 -15.15 -16.42 6.78
N ILE A 58 -13.95 -16.64 6.23
CA ILE A 58 -12.93 -15.60 6.18
C ILE A 58 -13.30 -14.54 5.14
N VAL A 59 -13.44 -13.31 5.59
CA VAL A 59 -13.73 -12.18 4.69
C VAL A 59 -12.46 -11.83 3.93
N GLU A 60 -12.46 -12.08 2.62
CA GLU A 60 -11.41 -11.64 1.73
C GLU A 60 -11.65 -10.20 1.27
N LEU A 61 -10.62 -9.36 1.40
CA LEU A 61 -10.68 -8.01 0.84
C LEU A 61 -10.44 -8.08 -0.68
N PRO A 62 -11.18 -7.29 -1.48
CA PRO A 62 -10.93 -7.24 -2.91
C PRO A 62 -9.54 -6.66 -3.18
N VAL A 63 -8.73 -7.41 -3.89
CA VAL A 63 -7.38 -7.00 -4.31
C VAL A 63 -7.36 -6.87 -5.83
N VAL A 64 -6.88 -5.74 -6.31
CA VAL A 64 -6.64 -5.48 -7.73
C VAL A 64 -5.13 -5.48 -7.93
N GLU A 65 -4.62 -6.38 -8.77
CA GLU A 65 -3.19 -6.42 -9.10
C GLU A 65 -2.82 -5.26 -10.03
N SER A 66 -1.61 -4.73 -9.83
CA SER A 66 -1.07 -3.75 -10.77
C SER A 66 -0.70 -4.41 -12.10
N THR A 67 -0.96 -3.72 -13.19
CA THR A 67 -0.74 -4.22 -14.55
C THR A 67 0.13 -3.28 -15.36
N LYS A 68 0.77 -3.83 -16.41
CA LYS A 68 1.41 -3.06 -17.47
C LYS A 68 0.78 -3.44 -18.79
N GLU A 69 0.22 -2.46 -19.46
CA GLU A 69 -0.29 -2.60 -20.81
C GLU A 69 0.37 -1.54 -21.70
N ASN A 70 1.02 -1.98 -22.77
CA ASN A 70 1.84 -1.12 -23.62
C ASN A 70 2.89 -0.36 -22.77
N ASP A 71 2.85 0.96 -22.79
CA ASP A 71 3.77 1.84 -22.04
C ASP A 71 3.10 2.52 -20.84
N ILE A 72 2.06 1.89 -20.27
CA ILE A 72 1.32 2.40 -19.11
C ILE A 72 1.32 1.33 -18.03
N VAL A 73 1.69 1.71 -16.81
CA VAL A 73 1.42 0.91 -15.61
C VAL A 73 0.19 1.45 -14.92
N THR A 74 -0.67 0.55 -14.46
CA THR A 74 -1.92 0.89 -13.78
C THR A 74 -2.01 0.09 -12.49
N GLY A 75 -2.48 0.72 -11.44
CA GLY A 75 -2.72 0.13 -10.14
C GLY A 75 -3.77 0.90 -9.35
N THR A 76 -3.84 0.62 -8.06
CA THR A 76 -4.76 1.25 -7.12
C THR A 76 -4.01 2.08 -6.08
N ILE A 77 -4.74 2.98 -5.41
CA ILE A 77 -4.23 3.72 -4.26
C ILE A 77 -4.64 2.92 -3.02
N ASP A 78 -3.65 2.28 -2.38
CA ASP A 78 -3.91 1.35 -1.28
C ASP A 78 -3.84 2.02 0.08
N VAL A 79 -2.93 3.00 0.25
CA VAL A 79 -2.69 3.65 1.54
C VAL A 79 -2.57 5.16 1.36
N LEU A 80 -3.22 5.91 2.25
CA LEU A 80 -2.94 7.32 2.46
C LEU A 80 -1.98 7.45 3.64
N ASP A 81 -0.77 7.97 3.38
CA ASP A 81 0.15 8.27 4.48
C ASP A 81 -0.40 9.42 5.32
N VAL A 82 -0.86 9.10 6.51
CA VAL A 82 -1.52 10.06 7.41
C VAL A 82 -0.59 11.18 7.89
N ARG A 83 0.73 10.98 7.85
CA ARG A 83 1.72 11.97 8.29
C ARG A 83 1.99 13.02 7.23
N PHE A 84 2.13 12.58 5.98
CA PHE A 84 2.57 13.43 4.87
C PHE A 84 1.48 13.65 3.81
N GLY A 85 0.38 12.87 3.87
CA GLY A 85 -0.69 12.93 2.89
C GLY A 85 -0.30 12.46 1.50
N SER A 86 0.76 11.63 1.42
CA SER A 86 1.18 10.97 0.21
C SER A 86 0.25 9.81 -0.14
N LEU A 87 0.13 9.50 -1.42
CA LEU A 87 -0.62 8.36 -1.94
C LEU A 87 0.34 7.21 -2.17
N TRP A 88 0.15 6.08 -1.49
CA TRP A 88 0.90 4.86 -1.75
C TRP A 88 0.08 3.94 -2.64
N THR A 89 0.70 3.44 -3.68
CA THR A 89 0.07 2.58 -4.68
C THR A 89 0.51 1.13 -4.52
N ASN A 90 -0.19 0.22 -5.17
CA ASN A 90 0.23 -1.18 -5.32
C ASN A 90 1.15 -1.40 -6.54
N ILE A 91 1.59 -0.35 -7.22
CA ILE A 91 2.51 -0.47 -8.35
C ILE A 91 3.92 -0.69 -7.82
N GLY A 92 4.45 -1.90 -7.97
CA GLY A 92 5.82 -2.22 -7.60
C GLY A 92 6.84 -1.47 -8.45
N ARG A 93 7.98 -1.11 -7.83
CA ARG A 93 9.09 -0.41 -8.52
C ARG A 93 9.56 -1.15 -9.77
N GLU A 94 9.68 -2.48 -9.73
CA GLU A 94 10.15 -3.28 -10.87
C GLU A 94 9.23 -3.12 -12.08
N LEU A 95 7.91 -3.18 -11.87
CA LEU A 95 6.92 -2.99 -12.91
C LEU A 95 7.04 -1.60 -13.53
N PHE A 96 7.23 -0.57 -12.71
CA PHE A 96 7.38 0.81 -13.17
C PHE A 96 8.67 1.04 -13.96
N VAL A 97 9.83 0.59 -13.46
CA VAL A 97 11.11 0.80 -14.17
C VAL A 97 11.19 0.01 -15.47
N SER A 98 10.36 -1.02 -15.63
CA SER A 98 10.23 -1.76 -16.89
C SER A 98 9.72 -0.90 -18.06
N LEU A 99 9.19 0.31 -17.78
CA LEU A 99 8.84 1.32 -18.78
C LEU A 99 10.07 2.09 -19.32
N GLY A 100 11.28 1.75 -18.88
CA GLY A 100 12.49 2.48 -19.22
C GLY A 100 12.56 3.88 -18.60
N ILE A 101 11.98 4.04 -17.41
CA ILE A 101 11.96 5.29 -16.64
C ILE A 101 13.08 5.24 -15.59
N SER A 102 13.82 6.33 -15.48
CA SER A 102 14.91 6.52 -14.53
C SER A 102 14.66 7.75 -13.66
N TYR A 103 15.36 7.84 -12.53
CA TYR A 103 15.32 9.05 -11.70
C TYR A 103 15.65 10.32 -12.51
N GLY A 104 14.84 11.36 -12.32
CA GLY A 104 14.91 12.58 -13.07
C GLY A 104 14.01 12.62 -14.32
N ASP A 105 13.52 11.47 -14.79
CA ASP A 105 12.57 11.44 -15.90
C ASP A 105 11.22 12.04 -15.49
N ARG A 106 10.54 12.63 -16.47
CA ARG A 106 9.17 13.13 -16.31
C ARG A 106 8.17 12.04 -16.66
N VAL A 107 7.16 11.91 -15.82
CA VAL A 107 6.07 10.93 -15.98
C VAL A 107 4.72 11.65 -15.96
N GLU A 108 3.80 11.18 -16.78
CA GLU A 108 2.41 11.59 -16.69
C GLU A 108 1.69 10.65 -15.72
N VAL A 109 1.04 11.25 -14.73
CA VAL A 109 0.23 10.55 -13.74
C VAL A 109 -1.23 10.94 -13.92
N SER A 110 -2.12 9.96 -14.05
CA SER A 110 -3.57 10.13 -14.07
C SER A 110 -4.20 9.34 -12.92
N ILE A 111 -5.10 9.97 -12.19
CA ILE A 111 -5.84 9.35 -11.09
C ILE A 111 -7.32 9.47 -11.38
N LYS A 112 -8.04 8.35 -11.28
CA LYS A 112 -9.49 8.26 -11.48
C LYS A 112 -10.17 7.69 -10.25
N ASN A 113 -11.40 8.14 -10.02
CA ASN A 113 -12.35 7.44 -9.17
C ASN A 113 -13.40 6.83 -10.10
N ASP A 114 -13.39 5.50 -10.21
CA ASP A 114 -14.11 4.77 -11.25
C ASP A 114 -13.78 5.33 -12.66
N THR A 115 -14.73 5.93 -13.33
CA THR A 115 -14.56 6.51 -14.66
C THR A 115 -14.19 8.01 -14.66
N ARG A 116 -14.35 8.69 -13.51
CA ARG A 116 -14.09 10.12 -13.39
C ARG A 116 -12.61 10.39 -13.17
N GLU A 117 -11.98 11.11 -14.10
CA GLU A 117 -10.63 11.63 -13.88
C GLU A 117 -10.65 12.75 -12.83
N VAL A 118 -9.88 12.55 -11.75
CA VAL A 118 -9.78 13.48 -10.62
C VAL A 118 -8.49 14.30 -10.72
N TYR A 119 -7.44 13.69 -11.27
CA TYR A 119 -6.12 14.32 -11.41
C TYR A 119 -5.41 13.83 -12.67
N ARG A 120 -4.76 14.74 -13.37
CA ARG A 120 -3.79 14.43 -14.43
C ARG A 120 -2.72 15.50 -14.44
N ASN A 121 -1.46 15.13 -14.36
CA ASN A 121 -0.35 16.05 -14.50
C ASN A 121 0.95 15.31 -14.85
N ILE A 122 1.95 16.07 -15.26
CA ILE A 122 3.31 15.61 -15.46
C ILE A 122 4.11 15.98 -14.21
N MET A 123 4.82 15.00 -13.65
CA MET A 123 5.70 15.20 -12.50
C MET A 123 7.02 14.46 -12.68
N ILE A 124 7.99 14.74 -11.83
CA ILE A 124 9.30 14.11 -11.87
C ILE A 124 9.29 12.80 -11.09
N TYR A 125 9.99 11.79 -11.58
CA TYR A 125 10.37 10.61 -10.79
C TYR A 125 11.62 10.95 -9.97
N ALA A 126 11.44 11.19 -8.69
CA ALA A 126 12.45 11.72 -7.78
C ALA A 126 13.03 10.64 -6.85
N LYS A 127 14.27 10.79 -6.42
CA LYS A 127 14.87 9.96 -5.36
C LYS A 127 14.38 10.38 -3.98
N SER A 128 14.12 11.66 -3.81
CA SER A 128 13.73 12.24 -2.54
C SER A 128 12.90 13.51 -2.75
N PHE A 129 12.26 13.98 -1.68
CA PHE A 129 11.54 15.25 -1.67
C PHE A 129 12.45 16.46 -1.93
N ALA A 130 13.77 16.34 -1.69
CA ALA A 130 14.73 17.41 -1.95
C ALA A 130 14.97 17.68 -3.45
N ASP A 131 14.55 16.77 -4.32
CA ASP A 131 14.72 16.91 -5.77
C ASP A 131 13.67 17.84 -6.40
N VAL A 132 12.69 18.31 -5.63
CA VAL A 132 11.62 19.21 -6.08
C VAL A 132 11.42 20.36 -5.09
N HIS A 133 10.90 21.50 -5.57
CA HIS A 133 10.60 22.63 -4.70
C HIS A 133 9.40 22.36 -3.79
N VAL A 134 9.29 23.15 -2.72
CA VAL A 134 8.13 23.12 -1.82
C VAL A 134 6.85 23.40 -2.61
N GLY A 135 5.83 22.56 -2.43
CA GLY A 135 4.56 22.62 -3.14
C GLY A 135 4.54 21.89 -4.48
N GLU A 136 5.68 21.44 -5.00
CA GLU A 136 5.71 20.64 -6.24
C GLU A 136 5.35 19.17 -5.99
N THR A 137 4.80 18.55 -7.02
CA THR A 137 4.42 17.13 -7.01
C THR A 137 5.55 16.25 -7.50
N LEU A 138 5.64 15.03 -6.95
CA LEU A 138 6.64 14.05 -7.34
C LEU A 138 6.10 12.62 -7.27
N VAL A 139 6.69 11.74 -8.07
CA VAL A 139 6.61 10.28 -7.91
C VAL A 139 7.89 9.80 -7.24
N TYR A 140 7.80 8.92 -6.28
CA TYR A 140 8.95 8.32 -5.60
C TYR A 140 8.67 6.86 -5.22
N VAL A 141 9.69 6.13 -4.79
CA VAL A 141 9.54 4.77 -4.24
C VAL A 141 9.45 4.85 -2.73
N ASN A 142 8.39 4.26 -2.16
CA ASN A 142 8.18 4.22 -0.72
C ASN A 142 8.95 3.07 -0.05
N SER A 143 8.79 2.92 1.28
CA SER A 143 9.48 1.89 2.08
C SER A 143 9.00 0.44 1.81
N LEU A 144 7.93 0.26 1.06
CA LEU A 144 7.42 -1.04 0.63
C LEU A 144 7.89 -1.42 -0.78
N ASP A 145 8.83 -0.67 -1.36
CA ASP A 145 9.30 -0.80 -2.74
C ASP A 145 8.20 -0.58 -3.80
N ASN A 146 7.16 0.18 -3.44
CA ASN A 146 6.07 0.57 -4.33
C ASN A 146 6.13 2.05 -4.68
N LEU A 147 5.51 2.42 -5.80
CA LEU A 147 5.38 3.81 -6.21
C LEU A 147 4.47 4.58 -5.26
N ALA A 148 4.83 5.81 -5.00
CA ALA A 148 4.02 6.76 -4.26
C ALA A 148 4.03 8.13 -4.94
N VAL A 149 2.95 8.90 -4.73
CA VAL A 149 2.78 10.25 -5.25
C VAL A 149 2.63 11.21 -4.08
N ALA A 150 3.33 12.33 -4.13
CA ALA A 150 3.36 13.30 -3.04
C ALA A 150 3.41 14.74 -3.54
N ILE A 151 3.15 15.66 -2.60
CA ILE A 151 3.50 17.09 -2.70
C ILE A 151 4.60 17.37 -1.67
N ASN A 152 5.69 17.97 -2.10
CA ASN A 152 6.74 18.35 -1.16
C ASN A 152 6.21 19.38 -0.15
N GLN A 153 6.21 19.03 1.14
CA GLN A 153 5.63 19.79 2.27
C GLN A 153 4.12 20.07 2.13
N GLY A 154 3.38 19.20 1.41
CA GLY A 154 1.93 19.30 1.24
C GLY A 154 1.25 17.96 1.31
N SER A 155 -0.08 17.95 1.45
CA SER A 155 -0.90 16.74 1.43
C SER A 155 -1.56 16.56 0.07
N PHE A 156 -1.11 15.57 -0.70
CA PHE A 156 -1.69 15.26 -2.00
C PHE A 156 -3.15 14.79 -1.87
N SER A 157 -3.41 13.90 -0.92
CA SER A 157 -4.76 13.37 -0.69
C SER A 157 -5.77 14.46 -0.36
N LYS A 158 -5.40 15.44 0.47
CA LYS A 158 -6.27 16.57 0.83
C LYS A 158 -6.43 17.57 -0.30
N ALA A 159 -5.33 17.90 -1.01
CA ALA A 159 -5.34 18.87 -2.10
C ALA A 159 -6.30 18.45 -3.23
N TYR A 160 -6.40 17.16 -3.51
CA TYR A 160 -7.20 16.63 -4.62
C TYR A 160 -8.38 15.76 -4.16
N ASN A 161 -8.65 15.69 -2.85
CA ASN A 161 -9.74 14.88 -2.25
C ASN A 161 -9.68 13.41 -2.72
N ILE A 162 -8.50 12.81 -2.66
CA ILE A 162 -8.26 11.42 -3.08
C ILE A 162 -8.32 10.51 -1.86
N GLN A 163 -8.92 9.33 -2.04
CA GLN A 163 -9.06 8.28 -1.04
C GLN A 163 -8.41 6.97 -1.51
N THR A 164 -8.64 5.89 -0.79
CA THR A 164 -8.14 4.55 -1.10
C THR A 164 -9.26 3.63 -1.58
N GLY A 165 -8.87 2.51 -2.16
CA GLY A 165 -9.75 1.43 -2.55
C GLY A 165 -9.68 1.08 -4.03
N THR A 166 -10.36 0.00 -4.40
CA THR A 166 -10.30 -0.59 -5.74
C THR A 166 -10.88 0.30 -6.84
N ASN A 167 -11.65 1.30 -6.48
CA ASN A 167 -12.20 2.32 -7.39
C ASN A 167 -11.28 3.54 -7.60
N TRP A 168 -10.19 3.66 -6.81
CA TRP A 168 -9.18 4.70 -6.97
C TRP A 168 -8.01 4.19 -7.81
N ILE A 169 -8.11 4.39 -9.11
CA ILE A 169 -7.16 3.87 -10.11
C ILE A 169 -6.12 4.94 -10.43
N ILE A 170 -4.86 4.55 -10.39
CA ILE A 170 -3.73 5.37 -10.82
C ILE A 170 -3.06 4.75 -12.04
N SER A 171 -2.79 5.57 -13.05
CA SER A 171 -2.04 5.16 -14.25
C SER A 171 -0.84 6.08 -14.44
N ILE A 172 0.30 5.48 -14.73
CA ILE A 172 1.57 6.19 -14.92
C ILE A 172 2.21 5.76 -16.23
N ARG A 173 2.70 6.74 -17.00
CA ARG A 173 3.47 6.50 -18.23
C ARG A 173 4.60 7.51 -18.35
N LYS A 174 5.57 7.22 -19.20
CA LYS A 174 6.60 8.21 -19.54
C LYS A 174 5.93 9.43 -20.16
N ALA A 175 6.30 10.63 -19.72
CA ALA A 175 5.76 11.85 -20.29
C ALA A 175 6.16 11.98 -21.77
N PRO A 176 5.27 12.46 -22.65
CA PRO A 176 5.62 12.72 -24.02
C PRO A 176 6.77 13.74 -24.10
N ARG A 177 7.70 13.53 -25.02
CA ARG A 177 8.74 14.53 -25.29
C ARG A 177 8.07 15.78 -25.89
N VAL A 178 8.24 16.90 -25.22
CA VAL A 178 7.87 18.19 -25.83
C VAL A 178 8.94 18.50 -26.88
N VAL A 179 8.59 18.36 -28.15
CA VAL A 179 9.43 18.84 -29.24
C VAL A 179 9.04 20.30 -29.42
N TYR A 180 9.92 21.19 -29.07
CA TYR A 180 9.78 22.62 -29.46
C TYR A 180 10.20 22.71 -30.94
N GLU A 181 9.26 23.03 -31.82
CA GLU A 181 9.52 23.43 -33.18
C GLU A 181 10.10 24.85 -33.23
#